data_f13d0621e7358a145c0d2ccf969a46e1
#
_entry.id   f13d0621e7358a145c0d2ccf969a46e1
#
_cell.length_a   1.000
_cell.length_b   1.000
_cell.length_c   1.000
_cell.angle_alpha   90.00
_cell.angle_beta   90.00
_cell.angle_gamma   90.00
#
_symmetry.space_group_name_H-M   'P 1'
#
loop_
_entity.id
_entity.type
_entity.pdbx_description
1 polymer ?
#
loop_
_entity_poly.entity_id
_entity_poly.type
_entity_poly.pdbx_seq_one_letter_code
_entity_poly.pdbx_strand_id
1 'polypeptide(L)'
;MSPDDLTLVKPAQSRRGKGESVVFKGSGKPWGRDGITVYVKRQSHYQRRAAWRFYRLTPMLRCEKRALEACKILGVPVPDIVSYKEAGNDVELVLAEIENALPLSDAINTKGVQRQLLIQNVGRVFAKLHKGRWVHGSLIDEHILVQMSDYSVHLIDLEKATFGVVRKKRDLARFLRQATYLSADEKQQLLGAYHAI
;
A
#
# COMPACT_ATOMS: atom_id res chain seq x y z
N MET A 1 -1.21 27.77 0.48
CA MET A 1 -2.12 26.71 0.90
C MET A 1 -2.30 26.83 2.40
N SER A 2 -3.50 27.13 2.85
CA SER A 2 -3.77 27.19 4.30
C SER A 2 -3.67 25.76 4.88
N PRO A 3 -3.06 25.58 6.05
CA PRO A 3 -3.04 24.27 6.73
C PRO A 3 -4.44 23.74 7.09
N ASP A 4 -5.47 24.59 6.99
CA ASP A 4 -6.80 24.38 7.56
C ASP A 4 -7.67 23.36 6.83
N ASP A 5 -7.26 22.89 5.64
CA ASP A 5 -8.03 21.92 4.83
C ASP A 5 -7.58 20.45 5.01
N LEU A 6 -6.58 20.19 5.85
CA LEU A 6 -6.03 18.85 6.05
C LEU A 6 -6.31 18.33 7.45
N THR A 7 -6.99 17.20 7.55
CA THR A 7 -7.23 16.48 8.81
C THR A 7 -6.07 15.51 9.09
N LEU A 8 -5.51 15.56 10.29
CA LEU A 8 -4.47 14.64 10.73
C LEU A 8 -5.02 13.22 10.86
N VAL A 9 -4.49 12.27 10.10
CA VAL A 9 -4.85 10.85 10.16
C VAL A 9 -3.89 10.08 11.03
N LYS A 10 -2.59 10.35 10.89
CA LYS A 10 -1.55 9.67 11.65
C LYS A 10 -0.55 10.70 12.16
N PRO A 11 -0.41 10.84 13.50
CA PRO A 11 0.49 11.81 14.09
C PRO A 11 1.95 11.50 13.71
N ALA A 12 2.79 12.50 13.83
CA ALA A 12 4.21 12.38 13.55
C ALA A 12 4.81 11.23 14.39
N GLN A 13 5.35 10.23 13.70
CA GLN A 13 6.04 9.11 14.32
C GLN A 13 7.53 9.26 14.07
N SER A 14 8.30 9.45 15.15
CA SER A 14 9.75 9.30 15.10
C SER A 14 10.12 7.86 15.43
N ARG A 15 10.64 7.12 14.46
CA ARG A 15 11.20 5.80 14.73
C ARG A 15 12.70 5.92 15.00
N ARG A 16 13.12 5.61 16.22
CA ARG A 16 14.53 5.53 16.65
C ARG A 16 15.31 6.83 16.48
N GLY A 17 14.66 8.00 16.67
CA GLY A 17 15.31 9.31 16.56
C GLY A 17 15.80 9.67 15.14
N LYS A 18 15.27 9.02 14.10
CA LYS A 18 15.69 9.22 12.71
C LYS A 18 14.53 9.66 11.83
N GLY A 19 14.20 10.95 11.91
CA GLY A 19 13.24 11.60 11.04
C GLY A 19 11.78 11.43 11.49
N GLU A 20 10.90 12.19 10.85
CA GLU A 20 9.48 12.26 11.15
C GLU A 20 8.65 11.82 9.94
N SER A 21 7.51 11.20 10.20
CA SER A 21 6.53 10.83 9.19
C SER A 21 5.14 11.14 9.69
N VAL A 22 4.37 11.87 8.91
CA VAL A 22 3.00 12.29 9.22
C VAL A 22 2.10 12.06 8.03
N VAL A 23 0.81 11.73 8.29
CA VAL A 23 -0.19 11.52 7.24
C VAL A 23 -1.42 12.37 7.52
N PHE A 24 -1.84 13.12 6.51
CA PHE A 24 -3.06 13.91 6.52
C PHE A 24 -4.05 13.40 5.48
N LYS A 25 -5.33 13.73 5.66
CA LYS A 25 -6.40 13.51 4.69
C LYS A 25 -7.07 14.85 4.39
N GLY A 26 -7.44 15.10 3.14
CA GLY A 26 -8.12 16.32 2.74
C GLY A 26 -8.56 16.34 1.28
N SER A 27 -8.99 17.51 0.81
CA SER A 27 -9.38 17.71 -0.59
C SER A 27 -8.17 17.69 -1.53
N GLY A 28 -8.35 17.13 -2.73
CA GLY A 28 -7.35 17.14 -3.80
C GLY A 28 -7.24 18.47 -4.55
N LYS A 29 -8.12 19.44 -4.28
CA LYS A 29 -8.18 20.75 -4.95
C LYS A 29 -6.83 21.49 -4.99
N PRO A 30 -6.01 21.55 -3.91
CA PRO A 30 -4.70 22.20 -3.94
C PRO A 30 -3.71 21.64 -4.96
N TRP A 31 -3.95 20.43 -5.44
CA TRP A 31 -3.14 19.74 -6.46
C TRP A 31 -3.84 19.67 -7.82
N GLY A 32 -4.88 20.49 -8.05
CA GLY A 32 -5.64 20.53 -9.30
C GLY A 32 -6.54 19.31 -9.52
N ARG A 33 -6.88 18.61 -8.45
CA ARG A 33 -7.77 17.42 -8.43
C ARG A 33 -9.01 17.73 -7.61
N ASP A 34 -9.87 18.59 -8.14
CA ASP A 34 -11.13 18.93 -7.49
C ASP A 34 -12.07 17.72 -7.44
N GLY A 35 -12.86 17.62 -6.38
CA GLY A 35 -13.82 16.55 -6.18
C GLY A 35 -13.27 15.21 -5.69
N ILE A 36 -11.95 15.05 -5.54
CA ILE A 36 -11.36 13.84 -4.95
C ILE A 36 -10.80 14.09 -3.55
N THR A 37 -10.82 13.06 -2.73
CA THR A 37 -10.09 13.04 -1.46
C THR A 37 -8.67 12.52 -1.66
N VAL A 38 -7.72 13.06 -0.92
CA VAL A 38 -6.32 12.65 -0.98
C VAL A 38 -5.74 12.38 0.39
N TYR A 39 -4.72 11.50 0.41
CA TYR A 39 -3.84 11.31 1.55
C TYR A 39 -2.50 11.97 1.26
N VAL A 40 -2.07 12.86 2.15
CA VAL A 40 -0.81 13.60 2.06
C VAL A 40 0.17 13.02 3.06
N LYS A 41 1.17 12.31 2.58
CA LYS A 41 2.27 11.78 3.39
C LYS A 41 3.43 12.77 3.35
N ARG A 42 3.89 13.23 4.51
CA ARG A 42 5.07 14.08 4.65
C ARG A 42 6.11 13.39 5.50
N GLN A 43 7.35 13.44 5.05
CA GLN A 43 8.48 12.88 5.78
C GLN A 43 9.65 13.86 5.76
N SER A 44 10.33 13.99 6.91
CA SER A 44 11.59 14.72 7.07
C SER A 44 12.65 13.79 7.64
N HIS A 45 13.82 13.72 7.00
CA HIS A 45 14.95 12.86 7.40
C HIS A 45 14.59 11.35 7.56
N TYR A 46 13.45 10.91 7.06
CA TYR A 46 12.97 9.53 7.19
C TYR A 46 13.46 8.69 6.01
N GLN A 47 14.58 8.00 6.23
CA GLN A 47 15.35 7.35 5.17
C GLN A 47 15.61 5.87 5.46
N ARG A 48 15.87 5.10 4.40
CA ARG A 48 16.38 3.74 4.46
C ARG A 48 17.51 3.51 3.46
N ARG A 49 18.31 2.47 3.67
CA ARG A 49 19.25 2.00 2.65
C ARG A 49 18.50 1.29 1.53
N ALA A 50 18.67 1.73 0.30
CA ALA A 50 18.00 1.17 -0.86
C ALA A 50 18.99 0.42 -1.75
N ALA A 51 18.79 -0.88 -1.97
CA ALA A 51 19.67 -1.74 -2.76
C ALA A 51 19.83 -1.25 -4.21
N TRP A 52 18.74 -0.76 -4.82
CA TRP A 52 18.75 -0.20 -6.19
C TRP A 52 19.55 1.11 -6.32
N ARG A 53 19.99 1.69 -5.20
CA ARG A 53 20.89 2.84 -5.12
C ARG A 53 22.22 2.49 -4.45
N PHE A 54 22.71 1.28 -4.62
CA PHE A 54 23.95 0.81 -3.98
C PHE A 54 23.95 1.05 -2.47
N TYR A 55 22.82 0.76 -1.80
CA TYR A 55 22.63 0.91 -0.35
C TYR A 55 22.79 2.35 0.18
N ARG A 56 22.71 3.38 -0.69
CA ARG A 56 22.67 4.77 -0.25
C ARG A 56 21.37 5.06 0.50
N LEU A 57 21.44 5.96 1.47
CA LEU A 57 20.27 6.46 2.17
C LEU A 57 19.30 7.11 1.17
N THR A 58 18.05 6.73 1.28
CA THR A 58 17.00 7.13 0.34
C THR A 58 15.72 7.41 1.13
N PRO A 59 15.03 8.52 0.88
CA PRO A 59 13.75 8.79 1.50
C PRO A 59 12.77 7.62 1.31
N MET A 60 12.03 7.27 2.36
CA MET A 60 11.08 6.14 2.30
C MET A 60 9.96 6.40 1.29
N LEU A 61 9.44 7.65 1.20
CA LEU A 61 8.42 8.01 0.22
C LEU A 61 8.92 7.95 -1.23
N ARG A 62 10.21 8.17 -1.49
CA ARG A 62 10.80 7.89 -2.82
C ARG A 62 10.76 6.38 -3.13
N CYS A 63 11.01 5.55 -2.13
CA CYS A 63 10.89 4.10 -2.31
C CYS A 63 9.43 3.69 -2.56
N GLU A 64 8.48 4.28 -1.82
CA GLU A 64 7.05 4.05 -2.01
C GLU A 64 6.60 4.48 -3.41
N LYS A 65 6.94 5.72 -3.84
CA LYS A 65 6.63 6.20 -5.19
C LYS A 65 7.09 5.22 -6.27
N ARG A 66 8.34 4.78 -6.19
CA ARG A 66 8.90 3.82 -7.15
C ARG A 66 8.14 2.49 -7.16
N ALA A 67 7.72 2.00 -5.99
CA ALA A 67 6.95 0.77 -5.87
C ALA A 67 5.54 0.92 -6.45
N LEU A 68 4.86 2.05 -6.19
CA LEU A 68 3.55 2.38 -6.76
C LEU A 68 3.61 2.43 -8.29
N GLU A 69 4.62 3.09 -8.86
CA GLU A 69 4.81 3.15 -10.32
C GLU A 69 5.04 1.76 -10.92
N ALA A 70 5.85 0.93 -10.27
CA ALA A 70 6.07 -0.43 -10.71
C ALA A 70 4.80 -1.30 -10.61
N CYS A 71 4.02 -1.16 -9.53
CA CYS A 71 2.75 -1.85 -9.37
C CYS A 71 1.77 -1.50 -10.50
N LYS A 72 1.67 -0.24 -10.90
CA LYS A 72 0.84 0.19 -12.03
C LYS A 72 1.24 -0.50 -13.33
N ILE A 73 2.53 -0.53 -13.64
CA ILE A 73 3.05 -1.22 -14.84
C ILE A 73 2.71 -2.72 -14.82
N LEU A 74 2.71 -3.34 -13.64
CA LEU A 74 2.39 -4.76 -13.44
C LEU A 74 0.88 -5.05 -13.41
N GLY A 75 0.03 -4.02 -13.48
CA GLY A 75 -1.42 -4.18 -13.32
C GLY A 75 -1.82 -4.62 -11.91
N VAL A 76 -1.02 -4.26 -10.90
CA VAL A 76 -1.36 -4.39 -9.47
C VAL A 76 -2.07 -3.11 -9.05
N PRO A 77 -3.34 -3.19 -8.59
CA PRO A 77 -4.07 -1.99 -8.18
C PRO A 77 -3.42 -1.35 -6.94
N VAL A 78 -3.19 -0.06 -7.02
CA VAL A 78 -2.61 0.79 -5.97
C VAL A 78 -3.19 2.19 -6.10
N PRO A 79 -3.10 3.05 -5.07
CA PRO A 79 -3.53 4.44 -5.15
C PRO A 79 -2.83 5.20 -6.27
N ASP A 80 -3.53 6.14 -6.89
CA ASP A 80 -2.97 7.05 -7.85
C ASP A 80 -2.07 8.09 -7.19
N ILE A 81 -0.89 8.30 -7.75
CA ILE A 81 -0.01 9.39 -7.34
C ILE A 81 -0.54 10.69 -7.92
N VAL A 82 -0.98 11.59 -7.05
CA VAL A 82 -1.47 12.92 -7.42
C VAL A 82 -0.31 13.90 -7.52
N SER A 83 0.61 13.86 -6.55
CA SER A 83 1.79 14.73 -6.52
C SER A 83 2.94 14.07 -5.78
N TYR A 84 4.14 14.41 -6.17
CA TYR A 84 5.37 14.06 -5.47
C TYR A 84 6.33 15.25 -5.49
N LYS A 85 6.80 15.65 -4.33
CA LYS A 85 7.80 16.72 -4.17
C LYS A 85 8.91 16.23 -3.25
N GLU A 86 10.13 16.61 -3.58
CA GLU A 86 11.31 16.30 -2.78
C GLU A 86 12.24 17.49 -2.75
N ALA A 87 12.57 17.98 -1.55
CA ALA A 87 13.49 19.08 -1.30
C ALA A 87 14.49 18.65 -0.22
N GLY A 88 15.67 18.20 -0.64
CA GLY A 88 16.68 17.66 0.27
C GLY A 88 16.18 16.40 1.01
N ASN A 89 15.97 16.54 2.32
CA ASN A 89 15.49 15.44 3.18
C ASN A 89 13.96 15.47 3.40
N ASP A 90 13.30 16.52 2.93
CA ASP A 90 11.85 16.67 3.06
C ASP A 90 11.16 16.14 1.81
N VAL A 91 10.19 15.26 2.02
CA VAL A 91 9.46 14.62 0.93
C VAL A 91 7.97 14.66 1.21
N GLU A 92 7.21 15.03 0.18
CA GLU A 92 5.75 14.97 0.16
C GLU A 92 5.29 14.02 -0.94
N LEU A 93 4.44 13.08 -0.61
CA LEU A 93 3.75 12.19 -1.54
C LEU A 93 2.25 12.32 -1.31
N VAL A 94 1.51 12.67 -2.36
CA VAL A 94 0.06 12.83 -2.35
C VAL A 94 -0.55 11.71 -3.17
N LEU A 95 -1.44 10.95 -2.54
CA LEU A 95 -2.12 9.80 -3.12
C LEU A 95 -3.62 10.04 -3.15
N ALA A 96 -4.27 9.66 -4.23
CA ALA A 96 -5.74 9.66 -4.28
C ALA A 96 -6.30 8.62 -3.30
N GLU A 97 -7.41 8.94 -2.66
CA GLU A 97 -8.16 7.96 -1.87
C GLU A 97 -8.73 6.87 -2.79
N ILE A 98 -8.76 5.64 -2.29
CA ILE A 98 -9.50 4.54 -2.91
C ILE A 98 -10.91 4.62 -2.33
N GLU A 99 -11.85 5.12 -3.12
CA GLU A 99 -13.22 5.37 -2.68
C GLU A 99 -13.95 4.07 -2.31
N ASN A 100 -14.79 4.15 -1.28
CA ASN A 100 -15.62 3.01 -0.82
C ASN A 100 -14.82 1.73 -0.57
N ALA A 101 -13.58 1.86 -0.11
CA ALA A 101 -12.72 0.74 0.20
C ALA A 101 -12.63 0.49 1.71
N LEU A 102 -12.61 -0.79 2.08
CA LEU A 102 -12.44 -1.27 3.45
C LEU A 102 -11.15 -2.10 3.58
N PRO A 103 -10.52 -2.14 4.77
CA PRO A 103 -9.51 -3.14 5.05
C PRO A 103 -10.04 -4.55 4.79
N LEU A 104 -9.17 -5.47 4.38
CA LEU A 104 -9.59 -6.82 3.97
C LEU A 104 -10.38 -7.56 5.05
N SER A 105 -10.01 -7.47 6.33
CA SER A 105 -10.74 -8.08 7.45
C SER A 105 -12.17 -7.55 7.56
N ASP A 106 -12.37 -6.25 7.37
CA ASP A 106 -13.67 -5.61 7.46
C ASP A 106 -14.53 -5.97 6.24
N ALA A 107 -13.92 -5.93 5.05
CA ALA A 107 -14.59 -6.31 3.80
C ALA A 107 -15.10 -7.75 3.84
N ILE A 108 -14.27 -8.69 4.31
CA ILE A 108 -14.63 -10.12 4.41
C ILE A 108 -15.76 -10.38 5.40
N ASN A 109 -15.87 -9.58 6.45
CA ASN A 109 -16.91 -9.70 7.47
C ASN A 109 -18.20 -8.92 7.12
N THR A 110 -18.21 -8.20 5.99
CA THR A 110 -19.39 -7.48 5.53
C THR A 110 -20.48 -8.46 5.08
N LYS A 111 -21.73 -8.22 5.54
CA LYS A 111 -22.88 -9.06 5.16
C LYS A 111 -23.10 -9.05 3.64
N GLY A 112 -23.27 -10.22 3.06
CA GLY A 112 -23.54 -10.39 1.62
C GLY A 112 -22.30 -10.36 0.74
N VAL A 113 -21.10 -10.26 1.30
CA VAL A 113 -19.86 -10.30 0.52
C VAL A 113 -19.66 -11.65 -0.16
N GLN A 114 -19.21 -11.64 -1.41
CA GLN A 114 -18.81 -12.84 -2.13
C GLN A 114 -17.40 -13.27 -1.70
N ARG A 115 -17.29 -13.88 -0.51
CA ARG A 115 -16.00 -14.21 0.13
C ARG A 115 -15.05 -14.96 -0.79
N GLN A 116 -15.55 -15.98 -1.50
CA GLN A 116 -14.72 -16.79 -2.40
C GLN A 116 -14.09 -15.95 -3.51
N LEU A 117 -14.87 -15.07 -4.16
CA LEU A 117 -14.38 -14.18 -5.19
C LEU A 117 -13.32 -13.20 -4.66
N LEU A 118 -13.61 -12.60 -3.50
CA LEU A 118 -12.69 -11.68 -2.84
C LEU A 118 -11.35 -12.35 -2.50
N ILE A 119 -11.38 -13.54 -1.91
CA ILE A 119 -10.18 -14.31 -1.55
C ILE A 119 -9.35 -14.67 -2.79
N GLN A 120 -10.01 -15.05 -3.89
CA GLN A 120 -9.33 -15.29 -5.16
C GLN A 120 -8.69 -14.03 -5.72
N ASN A 121 -9.36 -12.86 -5.62
CA ASN A 121 -8.81 -11.59 -6.07
C ASN A 121 -7.57 -11.19 -5.26
N VAL A 122 -7.58 -11.41 -3.94
CA VAL A 122 -6.40 -11.21 -3.08
C VAL A 122 -5.23 -12.08 -3.56
N GLY A 123 -5.46 -13.37 -3.80
CA GLY A 123 -4.44 -14.29 -4.31
C GLY A 123 -3.86 -13.83 -5.64
N ARG A 124 -4.71 -13.42 -6.58
CA ARG A 124 -4.30 -12.91 -7.90
C ARG A 124 -3.45 -11.64 -7.80
N VAL A 125 -3.81 -10.69 -6.94
CA VAL A 125 -3.05 -9.44 -6.74
C VAL A 125 -1.66 -9.74 -6.17
N PHE A 126 -1.57 -10.63 -5.17
CA PHE A 126 -0.27 -11.05 -4.62
C PHE A 126 0.58 -11.77 -5.68
N ALA A 127 -0.03 -12.63 -6.51
CA ALA A 127 0.67 -13.31 -7.58
C ALA A 127 1.26 -12.32 -8.60
N LYS A 128 0.48 -11.34 -9.05
CA LYS A 128 0.96 -10.28 -9.97
C LYS A 128 2.14 -9.52 -9.39
N LEU A 129 2.05 -9.06 -8.13
CA LEU A 129 3.14 -8.37 -7.43
C LEU A 129 4.41 -9.24 -7.42
N HIS A 130 4.29 -10.49 -6.98
CA HIS A 130 5.41 -11.40 -6.82
C HIS A 130 5.97 -11.90 -8.16
N LYS A 131 5.13 -12.10 -9.19
CA LYS A 131 5.58 -12.40 -10.55
C LYS A 131 6.42 -11.27 -11.13
N GLY A 132 6.03 -10.02 -10.86
CA GLY A 132 6.81 -8.83 -11.18
C GLY A 132 8.10 -8.66 -10.36
N ARG A 133 8.46 -9.64 -9.52
CA ARG A 133 9.64 -9.64 -8.64
C ARG A 133 9.63 -8.54 -7.58
N TRP A 134 8.46 -8.02 -7.24
CA TRP A 134 8.28 -7.11 -6.13
C TRP A 134 7.76 -7.83 -4.90
N VAL A 135 8.16 -7.33 -3.73
CA VAL A 135 7.72 -7.79 -2.41
C VAL A 135 7.23 -6.58 -1.65
N HIS A 136 6.06 -6.66 -1.04
CA HIS A 136 5.48 -5.56 -0.27
C HIS A 136 6.35 -5.19 0.96
N GLY A 137 6.86 -6.22 1.63
CA GLY A 137 7.74 -6.05 2.80
C GLY A 137 6.98 -5.74 4.11
N SER A 138 5.68 -5.44 4.03
CA SER A 138 4.77 -5.26 5.16
C SER A 138 3.35 -5.66 4.76
N LEU A 139 3.19 -6.85 4.18
CA LEU A 139 1.90 -7.35 3.74
C LEU A 139 1.09 -7.77 4.98
N ILE A 140 0.22 -6.89 5.42
CA ILE A 140 -0.68 -7.04 6.57
C ILE A 140 -2.07 -6.56 6.17
N ASP A 141 -3.06 -6.87 6.95
CA ASP A 141 -4.47 -6.62 6.66
C ASP A 141 -4.77 -5.15 6.34
N GLU A 142 -4.31 -4.24 7.18
CA GLU A 142 -4.54 -2.79 7.03
C GLU A 142 -3.93 -2.19 5.74
N HIS A 143 -3.03 -2.94 5.08
CA HIS A 143 -2.40 -2.52 3.82
C HIS A 143 -3.05 -3.14 2.59
N ILE A 144 -4.16 -3.85 2.76
CA ILE A 144 -4.93 -4.47 1.70
C ILE A 144 -6.35 -3.88 1.76
N LEU A 145 -6.64 -2.99 0.83
CA LEU A 145 -7.97 -2.38 0.73
C LEU A 145 -8.79 -3.09 -0.34
N VAL A 146 -10.06 -3.29 -0.04
CA VAL A 146 -11.04 -3.88 -0.95
C VAL A 146 -12.07 -2.83 -1.31
N GLN A 147 -12.18 -2.51 -2.57
CA GLN A 147 -13.26 -1.67 -3.07
C GLN A 147 -14.54 -2.50 -3.15
N MET A 148 -15.57 -2.10 -2.40
CA MET A 148 -16.75 -2.93 -2.18
C MET A 148 -17.70 -2.99 -3.38
N SER A 149 -17.53 -2.13 -4.38
CA SER A 149 -18.36 -2.11 -5.59
C SER A 149 -18.11 -3.29 -6.54
N ASP A 150 -16.85 -3.77 -6.61
CA ASP A 150 -16.40 -4.78 -7.59
C ASP A 150 -15.42 -5.82 -7.00
N TYR A 151 -15.14 -5.73 -5.70
CA TYR A 151 -14.15 -6.54 -4.99
C TYR A 151 -12.72 -6.43 -5.55
N SER A 152 -12.39 -5.29 -6.18
CA SER A 152 -11.01 -5.01 -6.55
C SER A 152 -10.15 -4.81 -5.31
N VAL A 153 -8.95 -5.41 -5.35
CA VAL A 153 -8.03 -5.44 -4.20
C VAL A 153 -6.86 -4.52 -4.49
N HIS A 154 -6.66 -3.54 -3.64
CA HIS A 154 -5.62 -2.53 -3.75
C HIS A 154 -4.57 -2.69 -2.64
N LEU A 155 -3.31 -2.53 -2.99
CA LEU A 155 -2.20 -2.53 -2.03
C LEU A 155 -1.80 -1.09 -1.69
N ILE A 156 -1.64 -0.80 -0.41
CA ILE A 156 -1.21 0.51 0.10
C ILE A 156 0.03 0.38 1.00
N ASP A 157 0.65 1.51 1.35
CA ASP A 157 1.83 1.58 2.25
C ASP A 157 3.03 0.76 1.75
N LEU A 158 3.42 1.00 0.51
CA LEU A 158 4.53 0.32 -0.18
C LEU A 158 5.92 0.89 0.19
N GLU A 159 6.05 1.66 1.29
CA GLU A 159 7.32 2.26 1.71
C GLU A 159 8.44 1.23 1.98
N LYS A 160 8.06 0.00 2.36
CA LYS A 160 8.98 -1.12 2.61
C LYS A 160 9.14 -2.06 1.42
N ALA A 161 8.44 -1.79 0.33
CA ALA A 161 8.51 -2.64 -0.84
C ALA A 161 9.93 -2.71 -1.42
N THR A 162 10.29 -3.88 -1.93
CA THR A 162 11.61 -4.13 -2.51
C THR A 162 11.49 -4.97 -3.78
N PHE A 163 12.37 -4.68 -4.73
CA PHE A 163 12.55 -5.54 -5.89
C PHE A 163 13.48 -6.70 -5.56
N GLY A 164 13.08 -7.93 -5.86
CA GLY A 164 13.87 -9.14 -5.66
C GLY A 164 13.01 -10.38 -5.40
N VAL A 165 13.57 -11.57 -5.54
CA VAL A 165 12.83 -12.84 -5.44
C VAL A 165 12.87 -13.48 -4.07
N VAL A 166 13.90 -13.16 -3.27
CA VAL A 166 14.25 -13.90 -2.05
C VAL A 166 13.20 -13.80 -0.94
N ARG A 167 12.40 -12.73 -0.93
CA ARG A 167 11.47 -12.44 0.18
C ARG A 167 10.00 -12.76 -0.11
N LYS A 168 9.64 -13.24 -1.31
CA LYS A 168 8.26 -13.52 -1.71
C LYS A 168 7.57 -14.50 -0.77
N LYS A 169 8.22 -15.63 -0.48
CA LYS A 169 7.68 -16.65 0.44
C LYS A 169 7.44 -16.08 1.84
N ARG A 170 8.33 -15.20 2.31
CA ARG A 170 8.22 -14.56 3.62
C ARG A 170 7.06 -13.56 3.69
N ASP A 171 6.82 -12.83 2.61
CA ASP A 171 5.71 -11.88 2.49
C ASP A 171 4.36 -12.59 2.59
N LEU A 172 4.17 -13.61 1.77
CA LEU A 172 2.97 -14.43 1.77
C LEU A 172 2.76 -15.20 3.08
N ALA A 173 3.81 -15.82 3.62
CA ALA A 173 3.75 -16.53 4.90
C ALA A 173 3.39 -15.60 6.06
N ARG A 174 3.88 -14.35 6.04
CA ARG A 174 3.52 -13.34 7.03
C ARG A 174 2.04 -13.04 6.99
N PHE A 175 1.49 -12.76 5.80
CA PHE A 175 0.07 -12.51 5.60
C PHE A 175 -0.78 -13.69 6.10
N LEU A 176 -0.52 -14.90 5.62
CA LEU A 176 -1.30 -16.09 5.98
C LEU A 176 -1.30 -16.39 7.49
N ARG A 177 -0.20 -16.07 8.19
CA ARG A 177 -0.11 -16.22 9.64
C ARG A 177 -0.97 -15.17 10.38
N GLN A 178 -1.02 -13.94 9.87
CA GLN A 178 -1.77 -12.83 10.49
C GLN A 178 -3.26 -12.86 10.14
N ALA A 179 -3.64 -13.40 8.99
CA ALA A 179 -5.03 -13.50 8.55
C ALA A 179 -5.77 -14.61 9.32
N THR A 180 -6.00 -14.40 10.62
CA THR A 180 -6.70 -15.34 11.50
C THR A 180 -8.20 -15.42 11.24
N TYR A 181 -8.76 -14.41 10.59
CA TYR A 181 -10.16 -14.33 10.14
C TYR A 181 -10.44 -15.18 8.89
N LEU A 182 -9.41 -15.75 8.25
CA LEU A 182 -9.55 -16.71 7.16
C LEU A 182 -9.49 -18.14 7.69
N SER A 183 -10.45 -18.96 7.26
CA SER A 183 -10.42 -20.41 7.50
C SER A 183 -9.26 -21.10 6.75
N ALA A 184 -8.99 -22.35 7.10
CA ALA A 184 -7.97 -23.16 6.41
C ALA A 184 -8.28 -23.31 4.91
N ASP A 185 -9.54 -23.57 4.57
CA ASP A 185 -9.99 -23.72 3.18
C ASP A 185 -9.87 -22.42 2.39
N GLU A 186 -10.20 -21.29 3.00
CA GLU A 186 -10.03 -19.97 2.38
C GLU A 186 -8.55 -19.62 2.12
N LYS A 187 -7.67 -19.99 3.04
CA LYS A 187 -6.21 -19.85 2.82
C LYS A 187 -5.75 -20.74 1.66
N GLN A 188 -6.28 -21.95 1.51
CA GLN A 188 -5.99 -22.81 0.38
C GLN A 188 -6.54 -22.26 -0.93
N GLN A 189 -7.74 -21.69 -0.95
CA GLN A 189 -8.31 -21.02 -2.12
C GLN A 189 -7.44 -19.81 -2.55
N LEU A 190 -6.99 -18.99 -1.60
CA LEU A 190 -6.07 -17.90 -1.86
C LEU A 190 -4.77 -18.41 -2.50
N LEU A 191 -4.16 -19.45 -1.93
CA LEU A 191 -2.95 -20.06 -2.46
C LEU A 191 -3.17 -20.67 -3.85
N GLY A 192 -4.32 -21.32 -4.08
CA GLY A 192 -4.71 -21.80 -5.41
C GLY A 192 -4.73 -20.66 -6.44
N ALA A 193 -5.42 -19.57 -6.12
CA ALA A 193 -5.47 -18.39 -6.99
C ALA A 193 -4.09 -17.71 -7.16
N TYR A 194 -3.25 -17.72 -6.13
CA TYR A 194 -1.88 -17.20 -6.19
C TYR A 194 -0.98 -18.02 -7.13
N HIS A 195 -1.12 -19.34 -7.17
CA HIS A 195 -0.29 -20.21 -8.01
C HIS A 195 -0.83 -20.40 -9.42
N ALA A 196 -2.07 -19.99 -9.70
CA ALA A 196 -2.69 -20.10 -11.02
C ALA A 196 -2.22 -19.05 -12.05
N ILE A 197 -1.50 -18.02 -11.62
CA ILE A 197 -0.89 -16.97 -12.43
C ILE A 197 0.62 -17.25 -12.54
#